data_0da9afddc58215c562a4246743572515
#
_entry.id   0da9afddc58215c562a4246743572515
#
_cell.length_a   1.000
_cell.length_b   1.000
_cell.length_c   1.000
_cell.angle_alpha   90.00
_cell.angle_beta   90.00
_cell.angle_gamma   90.00
#
_symmetry.space_group_name_H-M   'P 1'
#
loop_
_entity.id
_entity.type
_entity.pdbx_description
1 polymer ?
#
loop_
_entity_poly.entity_id
_entity_poly.type
_entity_poly.pdbx_seq_one_letter_code
_entity_poly.pdbx_strand_id
1 'polypeptide(L)' 'MKAWLKWLSECEYKFIRTDDGTGNAREYVFENKIRVIKGETGKGSRGGMVEVDGFTTFHGSVKDLIKRIDEILSK' A
#
# COMPACT_ATOMS: atom_id res chain seq x y z
N MET A 1 7.03 8.42 -5.19
CA MET A 1 5.56 8.23 -5.24
C MET A 1 4.98 8.02 -6.63
N LYS A 2 5.69 8.44 -7.68
CA LYS A 2 5.15 8.29 -9.04
C LYS A 2 4.83 6.85 -9.42
N ALA A 3 5.72 5.92 -9.09
CA ALA A 3 5.48 4.52 -9.41
C ALA A 3 4.28 3.95 -8.67
N TRP A 4 4.07 4.36 -7.44
CA TRP A 4 2.93 3.93 -6.64
C TRP A 4 1.62 4.46 -7.21
N LEU A 5 1.57 5.76 -7.52
CA LEU A 5 0.37 6.38 -8.07
C LEU A 5 0.03 5.80 -9.44
N LYS A 6 1.05 5.55 -10.26
CA LYS A 6 0.84 4.93 -11.56
C LYS A 6 0.25 3.53 -11.41
N TRP A 7 0.80 2.74 -10.50
CA TRP A 7 0.30 1.40 -10.24
C TRP A 7 -1.16 1.44 -9.75
N LEU A 8 -1.48 2.36 -8.85
CA LEU A 8 -2.85 2.50 -8.34
C LEU A 8 -3.83 2.81 -9.47
N SER A 9 -3.43 3.65 -10.42
CA SER A 9 -4.29 4.03 -11.52
C SER A 9 -4.52 2.89 -12.52
N GLU A 10 -3.64 1.91 -12.53
CA GLU A 10 -3.70 0.80 -13.48
C GLU A 10 -4.12 -0.53 -12.85
N CYS A 11 -4.12 -0.63 -11.52
CA CYS A 11 -4.43 -1.90 -10.87
C CYS A 11 -5.92 -2.24 -11.01
N GLU A 12 -6.22 -3.53 -11.02
CA GLU A 12 -7.58 -4.02 -11.16
C GLU A 12 -8.26 -4.24 -9.81
N TYR A 13 -7.53 -4.10 -8.72
CA TYR A 13 -8.08 -4.30 -7.39
C TYR A 13 -8.92 -3.11 -6.96
N LYS A 14 -10.01 -3.39 -6.27
CA LYS A 14 -10.81 -2.33 -5.65
C LYS A 14 -10.12 -1.89 -4.39
N PHE A 15 -10.03 -0.60 -4.18
CA PHE A 15 -9.43 -0.10 -2.95
C PHE A 15 -10.12 1.17 -2.48
N ILE A 16 -10.05 1.39 -1.17
CA ILE A 16 -10.52 2.59 -0.52
C ILE A 16 -9.29 3.26 0.08
N ARG A 17 -9.13 4.54 -0.20
CA ARG A 17 -8.03 5.33 0.34
C ARG A 17 -8.58 6.22 1.44
N THR A 18 -7.96 6.19 2.61
CA THR A 18 -8.30 7.09 3.69
C THR A 18 -7.04 7.74 4.23
N ASP A 19 -7.22 8.95 4.75
CA ASP A 19 -6.16 9.68 5.41
C ASP A 19 -6.10 9.17 6.85
N ASP A 20 -4.93 8.79 7.33
CA ASP A 20 -4.80 8.27 8.69
C ASP A 20 -4.67 9.38 9.74
N GLY A 21 -4.72 10.63 9.31
CA GLY A 21 -4.65 11.77 10.21
C GLY A 21 -3.24 12.20 10.59
N THR A 22 -2.22 11.50 10.15
CA THR A 22 -0.83 11.88 10.45
C THR A 22 -0.26 12.86 9.43
N GLY A 23 -0.97 13.11 8.36
CA GLY A 23 -0.56 14.06 7.33
C GLY A 23 0.47 13.55 6.34
N ASN A 24 1.19 12.51 6.67
CA ASN A 24 2.29 12.01 5.85
C ASN A 24 2.09 10.59 5.35
N ALA A 25 1.02 9.95 5.76
CA ALA A 25 0.74 8.59 5.35
C ALA A 25 -0.71 8.45 4.92
N ARG A 26 -0.97 7.49 4.06
CA ARG A 26 -2.31 7.17 3.61
C ARG A 26 -2.57 5.69 3.86
N GLU A 27 -3.78 5.40 4.24
CA GLU A 27 -4.24 4.02 4.40
C GLU A 27 -5.02 3.62 3.17
N TYR A 28 -4.72 2.45 2.66
CA TYR A 28 -5.43 1.86 1.52
C TYR A 28 -5.96 0.50 1.96
N VAL A 29 -7.24 0.25 1.76
CA VAL A 29 -7.81 -1.08 2.03
C VAL A 29 -8.17 -1.69 0.68
N PHE A 30 -7.46 -2.76 0.31
CA PHE A 30 -7.65 -3.43 -0.99
C PHE A 30 -8.56 -4.63 -0.84
N GLU A 31 -9.57 -4.69 -1.69
CA GLU A 31 -10.52 -5.80 -1.77
C GLU A 31 -11.16 -6.13 -0.41
N ASN A 32 -11.24 -5.13 0.46
CA ASN A 32 -11.78 -5.29 1.81
C ASN A 32 -11.05 -6.40 2.58
N LYS A 33 -9.81 -6.67 2.22
CA LYS A 33 -9.05 -7.82 2.69
C LYS A 33 -7.71 -7.46 3.32
N ILE A 34 -6.97 -6.54 2.72
CA ILE A 34 -5.67 -6.14 3.24
C ILE A 34 -5.61 -4.64 3.44
N ARG A 35 -4.78 -4.23 4.39
CA ARG A 35 -4.60 -2.86 4.75
C ARG A 35 -3.16 -2.46 4.44
N VAL A 36 -2.99 -1.37 3.71
CA VAL A 36 -1.67 -0.87 3.32
C VAL A 36 -1.50 0.54 3.85
N ILE A 37 -0.40 0.78 4.55
CA ILE A 37 -0.04 2.11 5.02
C ILE A 37 1.14 2.59 4.19
N LYS A 38 0.95 3.67 3.47
CA LYS A 38 1.95 4.19 2.53
C LYS A 38 2.31 5.62 2.85
N GLY A 39 3.59 5.87 3.10
CA GLY A 39 4.09 7.23 3.25
C GLY A 39 4.08 7.96 1.91
N GLU A 40 3.89 9.27 1.95
CA GLU A 40 3.80 10.09 0.75
C GLU A 40 5.03 10.93 0.46
N THR A 41 5.82 11.25 1.47
CA THR A 41 6.97 12.14 1.30
C THR A 41 8.19 11.59 2.01
N GLY A 42 9.36 12.05 1.59
CA GLY A 42 10.62 11.70 2.21
C GLY A 42 10.94 10.22 2.11
N LYS A 43 11.60 9.71 3.12
CA LYS A 43 11.99 8.30 3.16
C LYS A 43 10.77 7.38 3.21
N GLY A 44 9.68 7.84 3.81
CA GLY A 44 8.46 7.06 3.91
C GLY A 44 7.77 6.82 2.58
N SER A 45 8.11 7.56 1.54
CA SER A 45 7.52 7.39 0.22
C SER A 45 8.11 6.21 -0.56
N ARG A 46 9.20 5.62 -0.08
CA ARG A 46 9.88 4.54 -0.78
C ARG A 46 9.22 3.19 -0.65
N GLY A 47 8.49 2.98 0.41
CA GLY A 47 7.86 1.69 0.65
C GLY A 47 6.59 1.85 1.45
N GLY A 48 6.26 0.85 2.23
CA GLY A 48 5.08 0.89 3.06
C GLY A 48 4.90 -0.38 3.86
N MET A 49 3.77 -0.45 4.54
CA MET A 49 3.41 -1.61 5.36
C MET A 49 2.17 -2.30 4.80
N VAL A 50 2.14 -3.61 4.93
CA VAL A 50 0.96 -4.41 4.55
C VAL A 50 0.51 -5.21 5.77
N GLU A 51 -0.75 -5.09 6.12
CA GLU A 51 -1.35 -5.84 7.21
C GLU A 51 -2.39 -6.83 6.66
N VAL A 52 -2.23 -8.09 7.03
CA VAL A 52 -3.15 -9.18 6.66
C VAL A 52 -3.40 -10.01 7.90
N ASP A 53 -4.66 -10.16 8.26
CA ASP A 53 -5.06 -11.01 9.41
C ASP A 53 -4.29 -10.69 10.70
N GLY A 54 -4.03 -9.41 10.92
CA GLY A 54 -3.32 -8.97 12.12
C GLY A 54 -1.80 -9.01 12.02
N PHE A 55 -1.25 -9.49 10.91
CA PHE A 55 0.19 -9.52 10.70
C PHE A 55 0.62 -8.38 9.79
N THR A 56 1.59 -7.61 10.24
CA THR A 56 2.11 -6.46 9.50
C THR A 56 3.52 -6.76 9.02
N THR A 57 3.78 -6.51 7.75
CA THR A 57 5.11 -6.62 7.17
C THR A 57 5.53 -5.29 6.57
N PHE A 58 6.83 -5.00 6.63
CA PHE A 58 7.42 -3.81 6.03
C PHE A 58 8.04 -4.13 4.70
N HIS A 59 7.88 -3.22 3.75
CA HIS A 59 8.49 -3.34 2.43
C HIS A 59 9.20 -2.03 2.13
N GLY A 60 10.51 -2.14 1.87
CA GLY A 60 11.37 -0.96 1.77
C GLY A 60 11.34 -0.23 0.44
N SER A 61 10.64 -0.77 -0.55
CA SER A 61 10.51 -0.13 -1.85
C SER A 61 9.10 -0.29 -2.38
N VAL A 62 8.70 0.60 -3.29
CA VAL A 62 7.40 0.51 -3.94
C VAL A 62 7.28 -0.81 -4.71
N LYS A 63 8.35 -1.22 -5.36
CA LYS A 63 8.37 -2.47 -6.10
C LYS A 63 8.05 -3.67 -5.20
N ASP A 64 8.69 -3.74 -4.05
CA ASP A 64 8.46 -4.83 -3.10
C ASP A 64 7.07 -4.77 -2.49
N LEU A 65 6.59 -3.56 -2.21
CA LEU A 65 5.25 -3.35 -1.68
C LEU A 65 4.20 -3.87 -2.67
N ILE A 66 4.31 -3.48 -3.92
CA ILE A 66 3.38 -3.92 -4.98
C ILE A 66 3.43 -5.44 -5.14
N LYS A 67 4.63 -6.00 -5.13
CA LYS A 67 4.80 -7.44 -5.25
C LYS A 67 4.06 -8.18 -4.14
N ARG A 68 4.16 -7.68 -2.91
CA ARG A 68 3.48 -8.31 -1.78
C ARG A 68 1.97 -8.22 -1.91
N ILE A 69 1.47 -7.06 -2.33
CA ILE A 69 0.03 -6.87 -2.54
C ILE A 69 -0.48 -7.86 -3.59
N ASP A 70 0.23 -7.97 -4.71
CA ASP A 70 -0.13 -8.89 -5.77
C ASP A 70 -0.09 -10.35 -5.30
N GLU A 71 0.90 -10.73 -4.52
CA GLU A 71 1.00 -12.09 -4.00
C GLU A 71 -0.21 -12.47 -3.16
N ILE A 72 -0.71 -11.53 -2.38
CA ILE A 72 -1.85 -11.79 -1.50
C ILE A 72 -3.15 -11.78 -2.30
N LEU A 73 -3.34 -10.81 -3.16
CA LEU A 73 -4.63 -10.59 -3.83
C LEU A 73 -4.83 -11.44 -5.06
N SER A 74 -3.77 -11.96 -5.65
CA SER A 74 -3.89 -12.79 -6.85
C SER A 74 -4.12 -14.28 -6.55
N LYS A 75 -4.19 -14.64 -5.30
CA LYS A 75 -4.46 -16.03 -4.91
C LYS A 75 -5.92 -16.38 -4.96
#